data_c912333357b318d0fdf54a972fd53a6d
#
_entry.id   c912333357b318d0fdf54a972fd53a6d
#
_cell.length_a   1.000
_cell.length_b   1.000
_cell.length_c   1.000
_cell.angle_alpha   90.00
_cell.angle_beta   90.00
_cell.angle_gamma   90.00
#
_symmetry.space_group_name_H-M   'P 1'
#
loop_
_entity.id
_entity.type
_entity.pdbx_description
1 polymer ?
#
loop_
_entity_poly.entity_id
_entity_poly.type
_entity_poly.pdbx_seq_one_letter_code
_entity_poly.pdbx_strand_id
1 'polypeptide(L)'
;MTANNSVQFNVYSESQWVYPDDMLGELNKDLLTLNVARGGNVLCQILTDIEVKENEPFVFEVKGANGINIIPYQLVSVTIERNSAPQGKPNSTDDYESVKDFVTRKAPFEVYDITAPMEKFFLRGGRLGFALRFNANQETKPGVQNIVVTLETSKGIVEIPVVLNVHKAIIPNLQDSKLMVVNWIMPKMIANQLGCERYSEEYYQLYGKMLKHLVDIRNNHLSLAESWRRNLPDECIKDENGKIIDFDLSTLERSLQMAEEAGMTKLYGMYVAHFEQWNKPEIYLLWDWANKHPATDAEAYRQLKIYFKRVKEMIERNGWQDKYIQPLFDEPQFPNAENYRIFVGMVRSIYPELLVHDPVEVDNIPGTADIWCVKNAIYEKYKESFQAQQKDGQRMTWYACGAPAGYTMNRTIDLPLIVSRLCFWICHRYNFEGFLHWGYHVPYESMPMHAPGNTHIVYYVNGDYWDSIRAHIQRAGAEDWELLSIIKEHDPVTADNLVEKACRTFDDYERDWKVFDCLKREILEETDKYFD
;
A
#
# COMPACT_ATOMS: atom_id res chain seq x y z
N MET A 1 -25.93 -17.15 -42.20
CA MET A 1 -26.47 -17.15 -40.81
C MET A 1 -25.30 -17.49 -39.91
N THR A 2 -24.59 -16.48 -39.45
CA THR A 2 -23.55 -16.63 -38.43
C THR A 2 -24.30 -16.89 -37.14
N ALA A 3 -24.05 -18.04 -36.52
CA ALA A 3 -24.51 -18.31 -35.17
C ALA A 3 -24.00 -17.16 -34.27
N ASN A 4 -24.92 -16.40 -33.70
CA ASN A 4 -24.62 -15.53 -32.58
C ASN A 4 -24.22 -16.45 -31.42
N ASN A 5 -22.96 -16.85 -31.37
CA ASN A 5 -22.43 -17.45 -30.15
C ASN A 5 -22.43 -16.34 -29.10
N SER A 6 -23.41 -16.37 -28.22
CA SER A 6 -23.41 -15.51 -27.04
C SER A 6 -22.16 -15.82 -26.27
N VAL A 7 -21.30 -14.82 -26.05
CA VAL A 7 -20.11 -14.92 -25.21
C VAL A 7 -20.55 -15.31 -23.81
N GLN A 8 -19.93 -16.34 -23.26
CA GLN A 8 -20.13 -16.69 -21.85
C GLN A 8 -19.17 -15.90 -20.98
N PHE A 9 -19.67 -15.41 -19.87
CA PHE A 9 -18.84 -14.69 -18.91
C PHE A 9 -19.40 -14.84 -17.48
N ASN A 10 -18.49 -14.72 -16.50
CA ASN A 10 -18.84 -14.57 -15.10
C ASN A 10 -18.37 -13.22 -14.58
N VAL A 11 -19.17 -12.65 -13.67
CA VAL A 11 -18.79 -11.46 -12.88
C VAL A 11 -18.37 -11.90 -11.51
N TYR A 12 -17.30 -11.31 -11.01
CA TYR A 12 -16.69 -11.57 -9.70
C TYR A 12 -16.65 -10.29 -8.88
N SER A 13 -16.85 -10.43 -7.57
CA SER A 13 -16.66 -9.33 -6.63
C SER A 13 -15.20 -8.86 -6.61
N GLU A 14 -15.00 -7.59 -6.30
CA GLU A 14 -13.67 -7.04 -6.00
C GLU A 14 -12.98 -7.74 -4.81
N SER A 15 -13.75 -8.43 -3.97
CA SER A 15 -13.28 -9.10 -2.74
C SER A 15 -12.67 -10.48 -2.97
N GLN A 16 -12.70 -11.01 -4.19
CA GLN A 16 -12.23 -12.35 -4.50
C GLN A 16 -11.18 -12.39 -5.61
N TRP A 17 -10.28 -13.36 -5.53
CA TRP A 17 -9.37 -13.66 -6.62
C TRP A 17 -10.09 -14.27 -7.82
N VAL A 18 -9.60 -13.97 -9.01
CA VAL A 18 -10.01 -14.60 -10.27
C VAL A 18 -8.83 -15.35 -10.85
N TYR A 19 -9.06 -16.56 -11.33
CA TYR A 19 -8.02 -17.43 -11.84
C TYR A 19 -8.21 -17.74 -13.33
N PRO A 20 -7.15 -17.88 -14.13
CA PRO A 20 -7.27 -18.19 -15.56
C PRO A 20 -7.97 -19.53 -15.84
N ASP A 21 -7.92 -20.46 -14.91
CA ASP A 21 -8.53 -21.79 -14.99
C ASP A 21 -9.94 -21.88 -14.38
N ASP A 22 -10.49 -20.76 -13.88
CA ASP A 22 -11.86 -20.73 -13.35
C ASP A 22 -12.86 -21.14 -14.42
N MET A 23 -13.77 -22.04 -14.06
CA MET A 23 -14.85 -22.46 -14.95
C MET A 23 -15.95 -21.40 -14.97
N LEU A 24 -16.44 -21.10 -16.16
CA LEU A 24 -17.63 -20.28 -16.29
C LEU A 24 -18.85 -21.10 -15.88
N GLY A 25 -19.64 -20.57 -14.99
CA GLY A 25 -20.88 -21.16 -14.48
C GLY A 25 -22.09 -20.29 -14.78
N GLU A 26 -23.16 -20.49 -14.02
CA GLU A 26 -24.31 -19.60 -14.08
C GLU A 26 -23.93 -18.20 -13.54
N LEU A 27 -24.34 -17.18 -14.28
CA LEU A 27 -24.11 -15.78 -13.90
C LEU A 27 -24.78 -15.46 -12.56
N ASN A 28 -23.98 -15.06 -11.57
CA ASN A 28 -24.51 -14.56 -10.31
C ASN A 28 -25.00 -13.11 -10.50
N LYS A 29 -26.31 -12.94 -10.64
CA LYS A 29 -26.94 -11.63 -10.87
C LYS A 29 -26.75 -10.66 -9.71
N ASP A 30 -26.54 -11.15 -8.49
CA ASP A 30 -26.31 -10.30 -7.30
C ASP A 30 -24.97 -9.55 -7.39
N LEU A 31 -23.98 -10.12 -8.07
CA LEU A 31 -22.69 -9.45 -8.31
C LEU A 31 -22.75 -8.32 -9.34
N LEU A 32 -23.84 -8.20 -10.08
CA LEU A 32 -24.10 -7.06 -10.96
C LEU A 32 -24.68 -5.85 -10.23
N THR A 33 -24.99 -5.98 -8.95
CA THR A 33 -25.42 -4.87 -8.09
C THR A 33 -24.22 -4.38 -7.28
N LEU A 34 -23.68 -3.24 -7.67
CA LEU A 34 -22.52 -2.62 -7.02
C LEU A 34 -22.98 -1.49 -6.09
N ASN A 35 -22.22 -1.27 -5.03
CA ASN A 35 -22.46 -0.22 -4.04
C ASN A 35 -21.22 0.67 -3.92
N VAL A 36 -21.39 1.98 -3.99
CA VAL A 36 -20.30 2.96 -3.91
C VAL A 36 -20.73 4.20 -3.15
N ALA A 37 -19.85 4.71 -2.28
CA ALA A 37 -20.00 6.04 -1.68
C ALA A 37 -19.62 7.14 -2.69
N ARG A 38 -20.13 8.34 -2.51
CA ARG A 38 -19.66 9.51 -3.25
C ARG A 38 -18.19 9.80 -2.92
N GLY A 39 -17.39 10.16 -3.90
CA GLY A 39 -15.94 10.33 -3.75
C GLY A 39 -15.15 9.02 -3.66
N GLY A 40 -15.84 7.88 -3.69
CA GLY A 40 -15.25 6.55 -3.61
C GLY A 40 -15.27 5.77 -4.93
N ASN A 41 -14.85 4.51 -4.85
CA ASN A 41 -14.89 3.61 -6.00
C ASN A 41 -15.34 2.20 -5.62
N VAL A 42 -15.76 1.44 -6.63
CA VAL A 42 -16.02 0.01 -6.54
C VAL A 42 -15.52 -0.65 -7.82
N LEU A 43 -15.01 -1.85 -7.70
CA LEU A 43 -14.48 -2.63 -8.82
C LEU A 43 -15.26 -3.94 -8.96
N CYS A 44 -15.48 -4.38 -10.19
CA CYS A 44 -15.88 -5.76 -10.48
C CYS A 44 -14.90 -6.37 -11.48
N GLN A 45 -14.77 -7.69 -11.44
CA GLN A 45 -13.90 -8.44 -12.32
C GLN A 45 -14.75 -9.36 -13.21
N ILE A 46 -14.37 -9.51 -14.45
CA ILE A 46 -15.11 -10.29 -15.44
C ILE A 46 -14.16 -11.26 -16.13
N LEU A 47 -14.53 -12.53 -16.18
CA LEU A 47 -13.82 -13.56 -16.93
C LEU A 47 -14.73 -14.08 -18.03
N THR A 48 -14.22 -14.19 -19.26
CA THR A 48 -14.98 -14.63 -20.44
C THR A 48 -14.46 -15.96 -20.98
N ASP A 49 -15.19 -16.55 -21.94
CA ASP A 49 -14.72 -17.68 -22.75
C ASP A 49 -13.98 -17.24 -24.03
N ILE A 50 -13.74 -15.94 -24.17
CA ILE A 50 -13.05 -15.38 -25.34
C ILE A 50 -11.54 -15.58 -25.21
N GLU A 51 -10.92 -16.17 -26.22
CA GLU A 51 -9.47 -16.16 -26.43
C GLU A 51 -9.11 -15.03 -27.40
N VAL A 52 -8.29 -14.08 -26.94
CA VAL A 52 -7.82 -12.94 -27.74
C VAL A 52 -6.36 -13.14 -28.16
N LYS A 53 -6.00 -12.51 -29.28
CA LYS A 53 -4.62 -12.49 -29.75
C LYS A 53 -3.89 -11.28 -29.18
N GLU A 54 -2.56 -11.39 -29.10
CA GLU A 54 -1.71 -10.24 -28.79
C GLU A 54 -1.97 -9.10 -29.79
N ASN A 55 -2.12 -7.89 -29.27
CA ASN A 55 -2.44 -6.68 -30.04
C ASN A 55 -3.81 -6.70 -30.76
N GLU A 56 -4.76 -7.48 -30.25
CA GLU A 56 -6.12 -7.46 -30.79
C GLU A 56 -6.83 -6.16 -30.40
N PRO A 57 -7.43 -5.41 -31.36
CA PRO A 57 -8.19 -4.20 -31.06
C PRO A 57 -9.55 -4.54 -30.42
N PHE A 58 -10.05 -3.61 -29.62
CA PHE A 58 -11.36 -3.70 -28.98
C PHE A 58 -12.10 -2.37 -29.01
N VAL A 59 -13.43 -2.42 -28.81
CA VAL A 59 -14.28 -1.25 -28.60
C VAL A 59 -14.88 -1.35 -27.19
N PHE A 60 -14.82 -0.24 -26.46
CA PHE A 60 -15.39 -0.12 -25.11
C PHE A 60 -16.42 1.01 -25.09
N GLU A 61 -17.65 0.69 -24.72
CA GLU A 61 -18.75 1.67 -24.63
C GLU A 61 -19.45 1.57 -23.28
N VAL A 62 -19.90 2.71 -22.78
CA VAL A 62 -20.66 2.82 -21.53
C VAL A 62 -21.92 3.63 -21.79
N LYS A 63 -23.07 3.11 -21.33
CA LYS A 63 -24.37 3.80 -21.38
C LYS A 63 -25.00 3.85 -19.99
N GLY A 64 -25.68 4.95 -19.66
CA GLY A 64 -26.45 5.09 -18.43
C GLY A 64 -25.65 5.58 -17.22
N ALA A 65 -24.35 5.86 -17.33
CA ALA A 65 -23.53 6.39 -16.25
C ALA A 65 -23.66 7.91 -16.13
N ASN A 66 -24.13 8.40 -14.99
CA ASN A 66 -24.27 9.83 -14.71
C ASN A 66 -23.38 10.24 -13.53
N GLY A 67 -22.31 11.01 -13.80
CA GLY A 67 -21.33 11.41 -12.79
C GLY A 67 -20.46 10.26 -12.30
N ILE A 68 -20.42 9.14 -13.03
CA ILE A 68 -19.58 7.97 -12.77
C ILE A 68 -18.54 7.86 -13.89
N ASN A 69 -17.28 7.83 -13.51
CA ASN A 69 -16.19 7.52 -14.42
C ASN A 69 -15.87 6.03 -14.34
N ILE A 70 -15.95 5.33 -15.47
CA ILE A 70 -15.70 3.88 -15.54
C ILE A 70 -14.40 3.64 -16.29
N ILE A 71 -13.46 2.99 -15.62
CA ILE A 71 -12.12 2.72 -16.16
C ILE A 71 -11.99 1.20 -16.34
N PRO A 72 -11.79 0.75 -17.61
CA PRO A 72 -11.54 -0.64 -17.89
C PRO A 72 -10.05 -0.99 -17.77
N TYR A 73 -9.77 -2.18 -17.26
CA TYR A 73 -8.45 -2.78 -17.20
C TYR A 73 -8.51 -4.20 -17.75
N GLN A 74 -7.52 -4.62 -18.51
CA GLN A 74 -7.34 -6.04 -18.80
C GLN A 74 -6.66 -6.72 -17.62
N LEU A 75 -7.17 -7.88 -17.21
CA LEU A 75 -6.54 -8.72 -16.22
C LEU A 75 -5.41 -9.53 -16.89
N VAL A 76 -4.22 -9.51 -16.26
CA VAL A 76 -3.08 -10.31 -16.70
C VAL A 76 -2.63 -11.18 -15.53
N SER A 77 -2.45 -12.48 -15.80
CA SER A 77 -2.07 -13.44 -14.76
C SER A 77 -0.60 -13.35 -14.40
N VAL A 78 -0.32 -13.75 -13.17
CA VAL A 78 1.02 -13.99 -12.65
C VAL A 78 1.09 -15.39 -12.09
N THR A 79 2.27 -16.02 -12.21
CA THR A 79 2.51 -17.36 -11.68
C THR A 79 3.01 -17.25 -10.24
N ILE A 80 2.37 -17.97 -9.33
CA ILE A 80 2.76 -18.10 -7.94
C ILE A 80 3.44 -19.46 -7.77
N GLU A 81 4.76 -19.45 -7.67
CA GLU A 81 5.58 -20.66 -7.62
C GLU A 81 5.57 -21.33 -6.23
N ARG A 82 5.34 -20.54 -5.16
CA ARG A 82 5.39 -21.01 -3.78
C ARG A 82 4.39 -20.26 -2.92
N ASN A 83 3.83 -20.95 -1.92
CA ASN A 83 3.01 -20.28 -0.91
C ASN A 83 3.87 -19.56 0.12
N SER A 84 3.27 -18.59 0.78
CA SER A 84 3.84 -17.91 1.94
C SER A 84 4.10 -18.89 3.07
N ALA A 85 5.18 -18.68 3.82
CA ALA A 85 5.50 -19.48 4.98
C ALA A 85 5.47 -18.63 6.26
N PRO A 86 5.04 -19.19 7.42
CA PRO A 86 4.93 -18.44 8.67
C PRO A 86 6.25 -17.76 9.10
N GLN A 87 7.38 -18.36 8.76
CA GLN A 87 8.71 -17.84 9.10
C GLN A 87 9.28 -16.84 8.08
N GLY A 88 8.49 -16.46 7.07
CA GLY A 88 8.94 -15.54 6.02
C GLY A 88 10.01 -16.11 5.08
N LYS A 89 10.37 -17.38 5.24
CA LYS A 89 11.33 -18.06 4.37
C LYS A 89 10.58 -19.04 3.46
N PRO A 90 10.49 -18.80 2.16
CA PRO A 90 9.86 -19.71 1.21
C PRO A 90 10.78 -20.91 0.93
N ASN A 91 11.14 -21.72 1.91
CA ASN A 91 12.19 -22.71 1.75
C ASN A 91 11.75 -24.15 1.68
N SER A 92 10.48 -24.48 1.82
CA SER A 92 10.04 -25.85 1.60
C SER A 92 8.64 -25.94 1.03
N THR A 93 8.43 -26.90 0.16
CA THR A 93 7.10 -27.38 -0.25
C THR A 93 6.30 -27.97 0.93
N ASP A 94 6.94 -28.17 2.07
CA ASP A 94 6.37 -28.76 3.27
C ASP A 94 5.61 -27.74 4.13
N ASP A 95 5.81 -26.42 3.89
CA ASP A 95 5.15 -25.37 4.66
C ASP A 95 3.66 -25.18 4.30
N TYR A 96 3.21 -25.70 3.14
CA TYR A 96 1.80 -25.58 2.73
C TYR A 96 0.84 -26.16 3.79
N GLU A 97 1.16 -27.28 4.41
CA GLU A 97 0.30 -27.90 5.44
C GLU A 97 0.08 -26.98 6.66
N SER A 98 1.04 -26.12 6.97
CA SER A 98 0.92 -25.16 8.08
C SER A 98 0.07 -23.93 7.73
N VAL A 99 -0.17 -23.66 6.44
CA VAL A 99 -0.89 -22.47 5.97
C VAL A 99 -2.13 -22.79 5.12
N LYS A 100 -2.39 -24.05 4.82
CA LYS A 100 -3.46 -24.50 3.91
C LYS A 100 -4.85 -23.97 4.22
N ASP A 101 -5.12 -23.71 5.49
CA ASP A 101 -6.40 -23.16 5.94
C ASP A 101 -6.52 -21.64 5.75
N PHE A 102 -5.44 -20.98 5.36
CA PHE A 102 -5.35 -19.52 5.18
C PHE A 102 -5.14 -19.12 3.73
N VAL A 103 -4.34 -19.88 2.98
CA VAL A 103 -4.05 -19.59 1.57
C VAL A 103 -5.16 -20.09 0.67
N THR A 104 -5.37 -19.40 -0.44
CA THR A 104 -6.49 -19.69 -1.37
C THR A 104 -6.26 -20.92 -2.23
N ARG A 105 -5.00 -21.15 -2.64
CA ARG A 105 -4.59 -22.31 -3.48
C ARG A 105 -3.20 -22.80 -3.11
N LYS A 106 -2.96 -24.09 -3.35
CA LYS A 106 -1.62 -24.67 -3.28
C LYS A 106 -0.82 -24.28 -4.52
N ALA A 107 0.36 -23.70 -4.32
CA ALA A 107 1.30 -23.40 -5.41
C ALA A 107 1.88 -24.69 -6.04
N PRO A 108 2.27 -24.68 -7.35
CA PRO A 108 2.18 -23.53 -8.23
C PRO A 108 0.76 -23.30 -8.79
N PHE A 109 0.39 -22.03 -9.01
CA PHE A 109 -0.86 -21.64 -9.67
C PHE A 109 -0.73 -20.29 -10.35
N GLU A 110 -1.63 -20.00 -11.28
CA GLU A 110 -1.76 -18.68 -11.89
C GLU A 110 -2.96 -17.92 -11.30
N VAL A 111 -2.84 -16.60 -11.18
CA VAL A 111 -3.90 -15.72 -10.68
C VAL A 111 -3.83 -14.37 -11.39
N TYR A 112 -4.97 -13.77 -11.66
CA TYR A 112 -5.02 -12.42 -12.20
C TYR A 112 -4.75 -11.40 -11.10
N ASP A 113 -3.54 -10.80 -11.12
CA ASP A 113 -3.18 -9.70 -10.19
C ASP A 113 -2.87 -8.41 -10.95
N ILE A 114 -2.32 -8.46 -12.16
CA ILE A 114 -2.00 -7.25 -12.92
C ILE A 114 -3.25 -6.68 -13.56
N THR A 115 -3.46 -5.37 -13.41
CA THR A 115 -4.47 -4.59 -14.13
C THR A 115 -3.82 -3.72 -15.20
N ALA A 116 -3.81 -4.22 -16.43
CA ALA A 116 -3.23 -3.52 -17.57
C ALA A 116 -4.20 -2.43 -18.05
N PRO A 117 -3.76 -1.15 -18.19
CA PRO A 117 -4.62 -0.10 -18.73
C PRO A 117 -5.06 -0.43 -20.17
N MET A 118 -6.38 -0.50 -20.40
CA MET A 118 -6.92 -0.77 -21.74
C MET A 118 -6.84 0.44 -22.68
N GLU A 119 -6.64 1.64 -22.16
CA GLU A 119 -6.44 2.87 -22.95
C GLU A 119 -5.25 2.81 -23.91
N LYS A 120 -4.29 1.92 -23.67
CA LYS A 120 -3.12 1.72 -24.53
C LYS A 120 -3.38 0.72 -25.68
N PHE A 121 -4.63 0.46 -26.02
CA PHE A 121 -5.15 0.05 -27.34
C PHE A 121 -5.02 -1.41 -27.75
N PHE A 122 -4.31 -2.26 -27.02
CA PHE A 122 -4.13 -3.61 -27.50
C PHE A 122 -4.28 -4.60 -26.35
N LEU A 123 -5.16 -5.56 -26.55
CA LEU A 123 -5.32 -6.68 -25.64
C LEU A 123 -4.07 -7.57 -25.67
N ARG A 124 -3.71 -8.09 -24.52
CA ARG A 124 -2.70 -9.15 -24.42
C ARG A 124 -3.35 -10.47 -24.77
N GLY A 125 -2.60 -11.35 -25.44
CA GLY A 125 -3.08 -12.66 -25.85
C GLY A 125 -3.43 -13.56 -24.67
N GLY A 126 -4.37 -14.48 -24.90
CA GLY A 126 -4.86 -15.45 -23.93
C GLY A 126 -6.35 -15.29 -23.62
N ARG A 127 -6.81 -15.95 -22.57
CA ARG A 127 -8.21 -15.85 -22.12
C ARG A 127 -8.50 -14.45 -21.61
N LEU A 128 -9.56 -13.82 -22.14
CA LEU A 128 -9.91 -12.45 -21.82
C LEU A 128 -10.56 -12.35 -20.44
N GLY A 129 -9.81 -11.80 -19.49
CA GLY A 129 -10.32 -11.27 -18.23
C GLY A 129 -10.18 -9.75 -18.21
N PHE A 130 -11.13 -9.06 -17.63
CA PHE A 130 -11.03 -7.61 -17.44
C PHE A 130 -11.69 -7.15 -16.13
N ALA A 131 -11.29 -5.98 -15.67
CA ALA A 131 -11.85 -5.35 -14.48
C ALA A 131 -12.44 -3.99 -14.85
N LEU A 132 -13.52 -3.63 -14.20
CA LEU A 132 -14.18 -2.33 -14.34
C LEU A 132 -14.16 -1.61 -13.01
N ARG A 133 -13.52 -0.44 -12.96
CA ARG A 133 -13.51 0.43 -11.78
C ARG A 133 -14.50 1.57 -11.99
N PHE A 134 -15.52 1.64 -11.15
CA PHE A 134 -16.55 2.67 -11.12
C PHE A 134 -16.18 3.71 -10.07
N ASN A 135 -15.85 4.93 -10.50
CA ASN A 135 -15.50 6.03 -9.61
C ASN A 135 -16.67 7.01 -9.56
N ALA A 136 -17.26 7.18 -8.39
CA ALA A 136 -18.23 8.23 -8.12
C ALA A 136 -17.49 9.47 -7.60
N ASN A 137 -17.73 10.66 -8.16
CA ASN A 137 -17.23 11.88 -7.57
C ASN A 137 -18.11 12.31 -6.38
N GLN A 138 -17.67 13.27 -5.57
CA GLN A 138 -18.43 13.74 -4.41
C GLN A 138 -19.76 14.41 -4.79
N GLU A 139 -19.88 14.95 -6.00
CA GLU A 139 -21.06 15.60 -6.53
C GLU A 139 -22.05 14.62 -7.20
N THR A 140 -21.69 13.35 -7.32
CA THR A 140 -22.58 12.33 -7.90
C THR A 140 -23.86 12.24 -7.07
N LYS A 141 -25.02 12.27 -7.75
CA LYS A 141 -26.32 12.16 -7.04
C LYS A 141 -26.50 10.77 -6.46
N PRO A 142 -26.87 10.66 -5.18
CA PRO A 142 -27.26 9.38 -4.59
C PRO A 142 -28.43 8.73 -5.32
N GLY A 143 -28.46 7.41 -5.34
CA GLY A 143 -29.54 6.63 -5.93
C GLY A 143 -29.03 5.56 -6.89
N VAL A 144 -29.96 4.82 -7.46
CA VAL A 144 -29.69 3.70 -8.35
C VAL A 144 -29.48 4.17 -9.79
N GLN A 145 -28.39 3.72 -10.41
CA GLN A 145 -28.11 3.92 -11.82
C GLN A 145 -28.08 2.54 -12.53
N ASN A 146 -28.77 2.45 -13.68
CA ASN A 146 -28.71 1.29 -14.55
C ASN A 146 -27.70 1.56 -15.68
N ILE A 147 -26.60 0.88 -15.62
CA ILE A 147 -25.45 1.08 -16.51
C ILE A 147 -25.30 -0.16 -17.39
N VAL A 148 -24.98 0.03 -18.66
CA VAL A 148 -24.60 -1.04 -19.57
C VAL A 148 -23.19 -0.77 -20.04
N VAL A 149 -22.28 -1.71 -19.76
CA VAL A 149 -20.91 -1.71 -20.27
C VAL A 149 -20.81 -2.73 -21.39
N THR A 150 -20.32 -2.30 -22.54
CA THR A 150 -20.12 -3.13 -23.72
C THR A 150 -18.65 -3.21 -24.05
N LEU A 151 -18.13 -4.43 -24.18
CA LEU A 151 -16.79 -4.70 -24.70
C LEU A 151 -16.95 -5.53 -25.98
N GLU A 152 -16.49 -4.99 -27.10
CA GLU A 152 -16.52 -5.66 -28.40
C GLU A 152 -15.10 -6.01 -28.84
N THR A 153 -14.91 -7.26 -29.26
CA THR A 153 -13.67 -7.78 -29.84
C THR A 153 -13.98 -8.46 -31.19
N SER A 154 -12.98 -8.86 -31.94
CA SER A 154 -13.16 -9.63 -33.18
C SER A 154 -13.84 -11.00 -32.96
N LYS A 155 -13.92 -11.47 -31.70
CA LYS A 155 -14.45 -12.78 -31.31
C LYS A 155 -15.88 -12.73 -30.78
N GLY A 156 -16.35 -11.57 -30.36
CA GLY A 156 -17.70 -11.39 -29.83
C GLY A 156 -17.86 -10.13 -28.99
N ILE A 157 -19.08 -9.97 -28.51
CA ILE A 157 -19.49 -8.82 -27.69
C ILE A 157 -19.87 -9.31 -26.30
N VAL A 158 -19.34 -8.65 -25.27
CA VAL A 158 -19.74 -8.82 -23.86
C VAL A 158 -20.55 -7.60 -23.46
N GLU A 159 -21.84 -7.78 -23.14
CA GLU A 159 -22.68 -6.74 -22.56
C GLU A 159 -22.94 -7.05 -21.10
N ILE A 160 -22.58 -6.13 -20.22
CA ILE A 160 -22.69 -6.27 -18.77
C ILE A 160 -23.67 -5.22 -18.26
N PRO A 161 -24.89 -5.63 -17.91
CA PRO A 161 -25.83 -4.76 -17.20
C PRO A 161 -25.37 -4.64 -15.74
N VAL A 162 -25.17 -3.42 -15.26
CA VAL A 162 -24.76 -3.13 -13.89
C VAL A 162 -25.81 -2.24 -13.22
N VAL A 163 -26.28 -2.65 -12.06
CA VAL A 163 -27.05 -1.81 -11.16
C VAL A 163 -26.07 -1.19 -10.16
N LEU A 164 -25.81 0.10 -10.29
CA LEU A 164 -24.91 0.81 -9.37
C LEU A 164 -25.73 1.62 -8.37
N ASN A 165 -25.63 1.28 -7.10
CA ASN A 165 -26.23 2.02 -6.01
C ASN A 165 -25.19 3.03 -5.48
N VAL A 166 -25.43 4.32 -5.71
CA VAL A 166 -24.62 5.42 -5.17
C VAL A 166 -25.21 5.81 -3.82
N HIS A 167 -24.46 5.57 -2.77
CA HIS A 167 -24.83 5.90 -1.38
C HIS A 167 -24.73 7.40 -1.11
N LYS A 168 -25.39 7.87 -0.05
CA LYS A 168 -25.31 9.27 0.41
C LYS A 168 -23.96 9.59 1.05
N ALA A 169 -23.33 8.60 1.66
CA ALA A 169 -22.01 8.72 2.29
C ALA A 169 -21.00 9.36 1.34
N ILE A 170 -20.12 10.20 1.88
CA ILE A 170 -19.05 10.89 1.14
C ILE A 170 -17.70 10.46 1.69
N ILE A 171 -16.86 9.92 0.82
CA ILE A 171 -15.45 9.70 1.13
C ILE A 171 -14.73 11.05 1.09
N PRO A 172 -14.02 11.46 2.15
CA PRO A 172 -13.25 12.71 2.16
C PRO A 172 -12.15 12.70 1.11
N ASN A 173 -11.74 13.88 0.65
CA ASN A 173 -10.57 14.00 -0.22
C ASN A 173 -9.32 13.50 0.51
N LEU A 174 -8.31 13.13 -0.27
CA LEU A 174 -7.06 12.61 0.29
C LEU A 174 -6.40 13.59 1.28
N GLN A 175 -6.51 14.89 1.02
CA GLN A 175 -5.96 15.95 1.85
C GLN A 175 -6.64 16.07 3.22
N ASP A 176 -7.90 15.62 3.31
CA ASP A 176 -8.72 15.70 4.52
C ASP A 176 -8.66 14.39 5.34
N SER A 177 -8.05 13.34 4.76
CA SER A 177 -7.91 12.03 5.40
C SER A 177 -6.95 12.09 6.60
N LYS A 178 -7.39 11.49 7.72
CA LYS A 178 -6.55 11.32 8.91
C LYS A 178 -5.79 10.00 8.90
N LEU A 179 -6.12 9.09 7.99
CA LEU A 179 -5.44 7.80 7.84
C LEU A 179 -4.04 8.00 7.25
N MET A 180 -3.04 7.45 7.89
CA MET A 180 -1.67 7.41 7.37
C MET A 180 -1.50 6.17 6.48
N VAL A 181 -1.33 6.39 5.18
CA VAL A 181 -1.04 5.30 4.22
C VAL A 181 0.35 5.52 3.64
N VAL A 182 1.26 4.59 3.92
CA VAL A 182 2.67 4.69 3.57
C VAL A 182 3.11 3.46 2.78
N ASN A 183 3.57 3.67 1.56
CA ASN A 183 4.34 2.67 0.80
C ASN A 183 5.74 3.23 0.52
N TRP A 184 6.76 2.42 0.74
CA TRP A 184 8.14 2.86 0.48
C TRP A 184 8.44 2.88 -1.02
N ILE A 185 8.95 4.00 -1.49
CA ILE A 185 9.56 4.12 -2.81
C ILE A 185 11.07 3.92 -2.66
N MET A 186 11.64 3.10 -3.54
CA MET A 186 13.08 2.85 -3.61
C MET A 186 13.68 3.50 -4.86
N PRO A 187 14.28 4.70 -4.75
CA PRO A 187 14.81 5.45 -5.90
C PRO A 187 15.79 4.64 -6.76
N LYS A 188 16.63 3.84 -6.15
CA LYS A 188 17.56 2.95 -6.86
C LYS A 188 16.83 1.93 -7.75
N MET A 189 15.68 1.41 -7.31
CA MET A 189 14.92 0.46 -8.12
C MET A 189 14.31 1.13 -9.35
N ILE A 190 13.84 2.37 -9.25
CA ILE A 190 13.35 3.14 -10.41
C ILE A 190 14.48 3.28 -11.45
N ALA A 191 15.66 3.72 -11.02
CA ALA A 191 16.81 3.89 -11.89
C ALA A 191 17.23 2.57 -12.55
N ASN A 192 17.26 1.47 -11.79
CA ASN A 192 17.60 0.14 -12.32
C ASN A 192 16.57 -0.36 -13.35
N GLN A 193 15.29 -0.16 -13.10
CA GLN A 193 14.20 -0.57 -14.01
C GLN A 193 14.24 0.20 -15.34
N LEU A 194 14.59 1.48 -15.28
CA LEU A 194 14.77 2.32 -16.48
C LEU A 194 16.13 2.10 -17.17
N GLY A 195 17.14 1.64 -16.44
CA GLY A 195 18.52 1.63 -16.94
C GLY A 195 19.13 3.02 -17.05
N CYS A 196 18.67 3.99 -16.22
CA CYS A 196 19.12 5.38 -16.21
C CYS A 196 19.90 5.72 -14.94
N GLU A 197 20.49 6.90 -14.92
CA GLU A 197 21.11 7.43 -13.72
C GLU A 197 20.02 7.87 -12.72
N ARG A 198 20.25 7.59 -11.44
CA ARG A 198 19.37 8.02 -10.35
C ARG A 198 19.29 9.54 -10.29
N TYR A 199 18.07 10.06 -10.11
CA TYR A 199 17.77 11.51 -10.09
C TYR A 199 18.02 12.25 -11.41
N SER A 200 18.18 11.55 -12.54
CA SER A 200 18.14 12.13 -13.88
C SER A 200 16.71 12.61 -14.24
N GLU A 201 16.58 13.41 -15.30
CA GLU A 201 15.23 13.84 -15.76
C GLU A 201 14.37 12.65 -16.19
N GLU A 202 14.94 11.62 -16.77
CA GLU A 202 14.26 10.40 -17.14
C GLU A 202 13.75 9.64 -15.89
N TYR A 203 14.58 9.56 -14.83
CA TYR A 203 14.18 9.06 -13.52
C TYR A 203 12.97 9.85 -12.98
N TYR A 204 13.02 11.18 -12.97
CA TYR A 204 11.95 12.01 -12.43
C TYR A 204 10.64 11.91 -13.24
N GLN A 205 10.69 11.62 -14.54
CA GLN A 205 9.48 11.35 -15.33
C GLN A 205 8.72 10.11 -14.84
N LEU A 206 9.42 9.00 -14.60
CA LEU A 206 8.80 7.79 -14.07
C LEU A 206 8.40 7.95 -12.60
N TYR A 207 9.23 8.63 -11.81
CA TYR A 207 8.91 8.98 -10.43
C TYR A 207 7.61 9.78 -10.32
N GLY A 208 7.42 10.78 -11.19
CA GLY A 208 6.17 11.56 -11.24
C GLY A 208 4.94 10.73 -11.61
N LYS A 209 5.07 9.72 -12.49
CA LYS A 209 3.98 8.76 -12.75
C LYS A 209 3.67 7.92 -11.54
N MET A 210 4.70 7.41 -10.85
CA MET A 210 4.56 6.61 -9.63
C MET A 210 3.84 7.41 -8.52
N LEU A 211 4.15 8.68 -8.36
CA LEU A 211 3.46 9.54 -7.39
C LEU A 211 1.95 9.64 -7.67
N LYS A 212 1.56 9.73 -8.95
CA LYS A 212 0.14 9.73 -9.33
C LYS A 212 -0.55 8.42 -9.00
N HIS A 213 0.10 7.28 -9.23
CA HIS A 213 -0.41 5.97 -8.82
C HIS A 213 -0.58 5.87 -7.31
N LEU A 214 0.40 6.33 -6.54
CA LEU A 214 0.31 6.33 -5.08
C LEU A 214 -0.88 7.16 -4.59
N VAL A 215 -1.09 8.36 -5.13
CA VAL A 215 -2.24 9.21 -4.78
C VAL A 215 -3.55 8.54 -5.19
N ASP A 216 -3.61 7.88 -6.35
CA ASP A 216 -4.82 7.17 -6.79
C ASP A 216 -5.20 6.02 -5.85
N ILE A 217 -4.25 5.31 -5.26
CA ILE A 217 -4.49 4.27 -4.25
C ILE A 217 -4.57 4.81 -2.81
N ARG A 218 -4.81 6.11 -2.65
CA ARG A 218 -4.94 6.83 -1.36
C ARG A 218 -3.70 6.77 -0.46
N ASN A 219 -2.52 6.59 -1.04
CA ASN A 219 -1.26 6.75 -0.33
C ASN A 219 -0.96 8.25 -0.19
N ASN A 220 -1.05 8.77 1.02
CA ASN A 220 -0.95 10.20 1.30
C ASN A 220 0.36 10.62 1.98
N HIS A 221 1.23 9.68 2.30
CA HIS A 221 2.51 9.90 2.94
C HIS A 221 3.62 9.40 2.02
N LEU A 222 4.50 10.29 1.57
CA LEU A 222 5.68 9.89 0.81
C LEU A 222 6.77 9.38 1.74
N SER A 223 7.29 8.19 1.49
CA SER A 223 8.52 7.70 2.13
C SER A 223 9.50 7.19 1.07
N LEU A 224 10.67 7.82 1.01
CA LEU A 224 11.78 7.38 0.17
C LEU A 224 12.67 6.47 1.01
N ALA A 225 12.59 5.18 0.79
CA ALA A 225 13.47 4.20 1.41
C ALA A 225 14.53 3.79 0.42
N GLU A 226 15.66 4.40 0.47
CA GLU A 226 16.85 3.87 -0.18
C GLU A 226 17.31 2.62 0.57
N SER A 227 17.83 1.62 -0.15
CA SER A 227 18.25 0.36 0.45
C SER A 227 19.15 0.60 1.67
N TRP A 228 18.77 0.07 2.75
CA TRP A 228 19.11 0.25 4.16
C TRP A 228 20.58 0.44 4.53
N ARG A 229 21.49 0.51 3.62
CA ARG A 229 22.90 0.44 3.99
C ARG A 229 23.86 1.42 3.30
N ARG A 230 23.46 2.25 2.31
CA ARG A 230 24.52 2.92 1.49
C ARG A 230 24.18 4.22 0.76
N ASN A 231 23.15 5.01 1.06
CA ASN A 231 22.71 5.97 0.04
C ASN A 231 22.62 7.46 0.39
N LEU A 232 23.33 7.91 1.40
CA LEU A 232 23.59 9.34 1.59
C LEU A 232 25.05 9.77 1.32
N PRO A 233 26.00 8.90 0.82
CA PRO A 233 27.35 9.35 0.55
C PRO A 233 27.43 10.46 -0.50
N ASP A 234 26.50 10.47 -1.47
CA ASP A 234 26.50 11.44 -2.59
C ASP A 234 26.03 12.83 -2.16
N GLU A 235 25.35 12.93 -1.01
CA GLU A 235 24.86 14.18 -0.43
C GLU A 235 25.85 14.78 0.58
N CYS A 236 26.90 14.03 0.98
CA CYS A 236 27.92 14.50 1.91
C CYS A 236 28.98 15.32 1.22
N ILE A 237 29.15 16.56 1.66
CA ILE A 237 30.26 17.42 1.26
C ILE A 237 31.39 17.25 2.26
N LYS A 238 32.58 16.85 1.76
CA LYS A 238 33.77 16.57 2.58
C LYS A 238 34.88 17.55 2.29
N ASP A 239 35.69 17.83 3.30
CA ASP A 239 36.92 18.59 3.15
C ASP A 239 38.05 17.71 2.55
N GLU A 240 39.25 18.30 2.37
CA GLU A 240 40.46 17.64 1.86
C GLU A 240 40.93 16.45 2.71
N ASN A 241 40.53 16.38 3.96
CA ASN A 241 40.83 15.31 4.90
C ASN A 241 39.73 14.23 4.97
N GLY A 242 38.68 14.36 4.16
CA GLY A 242 37.55 13.44 4.14
C GLY A 242 36.54 13.66 5.26
N LYS A 243 36.65 14.76 6.02
CA LYS A 243 35.72 15.10 7.10
C LYS A 243 34.45 15.75 6.52
N ILE A 244 33.30 15.27 6.96
CA ILE A 244 32.01 15.86 6.56
C ILE A 244 31.89 17.27 7.10
N ILE A 245 31.69 18.22 6.21
CA ILE A 245 31.56 19.65 6.50
C ILE A 245 30.19 20.22 6.14
N ASP A 246 29.44 19.55 5.25
CA ASP A 246 28.10 19.96 4.84
C ASP A 246 27.32 18.83 4.18
N PHE A 247 26.03 19.08 3.84
CA PHE A 247 25.15 18.18 3.09
C PHE A 247 24.43 18.97 1.99
N ASP A 248 24.33 18.36 0.80
CA ASP A 248 23.46 18.81 -0.28
C ASP A 248 22.16 17.98 -0.28
N LEU A 249 21.03 18.60 0.06
CA LEU A 249 19.73 17.96 0.10
C LEU A 249 18.85 18.29 -1.13
N SER A 250 19.43 18.83 -2.19
CA SER A 250 18.69 19.31 -3.37
C SER A 250 17.88 18.20 -4.07
N THR A 251 18.41 16.99 -4.17
CA THR A 251 17.69 15.84 -4.76
C THR A 251 16.55 15.37 -3.89
N LEU A 252 16.73 15.34 -2.56
CA LEU A 252 15.66 15.08 -1.61
C LEU A 252 14.58 16.15 -1.71
N GLU A 253 14.96 17.43 -1.66
CA GLU A 253 14.04 18.56 -1.73
C GLU A 253 13.19 18.51 -3.00
N ARG A 254 13.80 18.30 -4.18
CA ARG A 254 13.07 18.13 -5.45
C ARG A 254 12.08 16.98 -5.41
N SER A 255 12.50 15.83 -4.86
CA SER A 255 11.63 14.66 -4.77
C SER A 255 10.41 14.91 -3.85
N LEU A 256 10.61 15.63 -2.75
CA LEU A 256 9.53 16.00 -1.83
C LEU A 256 8.60 17.06 -2.44
N GLN A 257 9.13 18.04 -3.18
CA GLN A 257 8.32 19.04 -3.92
C GLN A 257 7.39 18.36 -4.93
N MET A 258 7.92 17.44 -5.74
CA MET A 258 7.10 16.68 -6.70
C MET A 258 6.01 15.85 -6.00
N ALA A 259 6.27 15.30 -4.82
CA ALA A 259 5.26 14.56 -4.05
C ALA A 259 4.17 15.49 -3.51
N GLU A 260 4.52 16.67 -3.01
CA GLU A 260 3.56 17.69 -2.59
C GLU A 260 2.69 18.15 -3.77
N GLU A 261 3.30 18.43 -4.92
CA GLU A 261 2.58 18.79 -6.15
C GLU A 261 1.64 17.67 -6.63
N ALA A 262 2.00 16.42 -6.43
CA ALA A 262 1.14 15.28 -6.74
C ALA A 262 -0.05 15.11 -5.77
N GLY A 263 -0.06 15.81 -4.61
CA GLY A 263 -1.13 15.78 -3.62
C GLY A 263 -0.83 14.98 -2.35
N MET A 264 0.43 14.60 -2.11
CA MET A 264 0.83 13.97 -0.84
C MET A 264 0.73 14.97 0.31
N THR A 265 0.25 14.52 1.47
CA THR A 265 0.00 15.39 2.62
C THR A 265 1.16 15.43 3.60
N LYS A 266 1.97 14.38 3.63
CA LYS A 266 3.16 14.25 4.49
C LYS A 266 4.37 13.78 3.67
N LEU A 267 5.53 14.28 4.05
CA LEU A 267 6.79 14.15 3.31
C LEU A 267 7.86 13.63 4.26
N TYR A 268 8.34 12.43 4.01
CA TYR A 268 9.36 11.80 4.85
C TYR A 268 10.75 12.16 4.38
N GLY A 269 11.60 12.53 5.33
CA GLY A 269 13.04 12.58 5.13
C GLY A 269 13.64 11.19 4.92
N MET A 270 14.97 11.16 4.84
CA MET A 270 15.72 9.91 4.71
C MET A 270 16.05 9.34 6.09
N TYR A 271 16.16 8.02 6.19
CA TYR A 271 16.70 7.36 7.37
C TYR A 271 18.12 7.86 7.70
N VAL A 272 18.44 7.96 8.98
CA VAL A 272 19.68 8.62 9.46
C VAL A 272 20.68 7.60 9.97
N ALA A 273 20.23 6.58 10.67
CA ALA A 273 21.09 5.56 11.25
C ALA A 273 20.51 4.15 11.10
N HIS A 274 21.36 3.14 11.22
CA HIS A 274 20.97 1.73 11.16
C HIS A 274 21.98 0.85 11.92
N PHE A 275 21.57 -0.36 12.31
CA PHE A 275 22.45 -1.40 12.84
C PHE A 275 23.11 -2.21 11.70
N GLU A 276 24.24 -2.83 11.98
CA GLU A 276 24.88 -3.74 11.04
C GLU A 276 24.35 -5.17 11.17
N GLN A 277 24.06 -5.59 12.39
CA GLN A 277 23.58 -6.93 12.74
C GLN A 277 22.46 -6.85 13.76
N TRP A 278 21.41 -7.65 13.56
CA TRP A 278 20.22 -7.68 14.41
C TRP A 278 20.47 -7.95 15.90
N ASN A 279 21.54 -8.69 16.20
CA ASN A 279 21.86 -9.11 17.57
C ASN A 279 22.96 -8.27 18.23
N LYS A 280 23.31 -7.13 17.65
CA LYS A 280 24.37 -6.24 18.14
C LYS A 280 23.83 -4.91 18.61
N PRO A 281 24.46 -4.30 19.65
CA PRO A 281 24.04 -2.99 20.17
C PRO A 281 24.47 -1.82 19.28
N GLU A 282 25.50 -1.99 18.45
CA GLU A 282 26.10 -0.91 17.69
C GLU A 282 25.17 -0.41 16.58
N ILE A 283 24.99 0.90 16.52
CA ILE A 283 24.28 1.62 15.46
C ILE A 283 25.21 2.66 14.82
N TYR A 284 25.04 2.89 13.52
CA TYR A 284 25.93 3.73 12.73
C TYR A 284 25.14 4.72 11.89
N LEU A 285 25.70 5.92 11.64
CA LEU A 285 25.12 6.86 10.69
C LEU A 285 25.22 6.29 9.26
N LEU A 286 24.15 6.40 8.47
CA LEU A 286 24.09 5.83 7.12
C LEU A 286 25.11 6.46 6.15
N TRP A 287 25.32 7.76 6.26
CA TRP A 287 26.29 8.48 5.42
C TRP A 287 27.75 8.29 5.84
N ASP A 288 28.01 7.79 7.05
CA ASP A 288 29.35 7.49 7.55
C ASP A 288 29.59 5.98 7.80
N TRP A 289 28.79 5.17 7.13
CA TRP A 289 28.76 3.72 7.29
C TRP A 289 30.11 3.03 7.11
N ALA A 290 30.91 3.52 6.16
CA ALA A 290 32.23 2.94 5.87
C ALA A 290 33.23 3.09 7.02
N ASN A 291 33.12 4.17 7.79
CA ASN A 291 34.02 4.47 8.91
C ASN A 291 33.59 3.81 10.22
N LYS A 292 32.34 3.29 10.29
CA LYS A 292 31.78 2.64 11.48
C LYS A 292 31.87 3.50 12.73
N HIS A 293 31.67 4.80 12.60
CA HIS A 293 31.51 5.67 13.76
C HIS A 293 30.17 5.36 14.45
N PRO A 294 30.19 5.06 15.76
CA PRO A 294 28.94 4.90 16.51
C PRO A 294 28.05 6.12 16.38
N ALA A 295 26.77 5.91 16.05
CA ALA A 295 25.82 7.02 15.93
C ALA A 295 25.56 7.77 17.27
N THR A 296 26.17 7.30 18.36
CA THR A 296 26.02 7.84 19.71
C THR A 296 27.27 8.59 20.24
N ASP A 297 28.29 8.77 19.39
CA ASP A 297 29.53 9.45 19.82
C ASP A 297 29.53 10.97 19.48
N ALA A 298 30.60 11.65 19.90
CA ALA A 298 30.73 13.09 19.70
C ALA A 298 30.88 13.51 18.24
N GLU A 299 31.48 12.67 17.38
CA GLU A 299 31.63 12.96 15.97
C GLU A 299 30.29 12.79 15.25
N ALA A 300 29.53 11.75 15.58
CA ALA A 300 28.16 11.58 15.10
C ALA A 300 27.29 12.78 15.48
N TYR A 301 27.38 13.25 16.73
CA TYR A 301 26.64 14.45 17.18
C TYR A 301 27.01 15.70 16.37
N ARG A 302 28.30 15.88 16.04
CA ARG A 302 28.76 16.97 15.20
C ARG A 302 28.14 16.90 13.77
N GLN A 303 28.14 15.70 13.18
CA GLN A 303 27.58 15.47 11.84
C GLN A 303 26.05 15.65 11.84
N LEU A 304 25.34 15.16 12.84
CA LEU A 304 23.90 15.37 13.04
C LEU A 304 23.53 16.86 13.10
N LYS A 305 24.33 17.68 13.81
CA LYS A 305 24.08 19.15 13.82
C LYS A 305 24.15 19.77 12.45
N ILE A 306 25.09 19.32 11.59
CA ILE A 306 25.22 19.85 10.23
C ILE A 306 24.03 19.40 9.39
N TYR A 307 23.70 18.10 9.43
CA TYR A 307 22.59 17.53 8.68
C TYR A 307 21.25 18.19 9.05
N PHE A 308 20.88 18.21 10.33
CA PHE A 308 19.61 18.78 10.77
C PHE A 308 19.51 20.30 10.61
N LYS A 309 20.64 21.00 10.56
CA LYS A 309 20.63 22.40 10.12
C LYS A 309 20.13 22.53 8.68
N ARG A 310 20.64 21.70 7.75
CA ARG A 310 20.18 21.69 6.36
C ARG A 310 18.73 21.24 6.21
N VAL A 311 18.32 20.21 6.95
CA VAL A 311 16.93 19.77 7.00
C VAL A 311 16.00 20.90 7.47
N LYS A 312 16.37 21.61 8.53
CA LYS A 312 15.59 22.74 9.04
C LYS A 312 15.49 23.88 8.01
N GLU A 313 16.60 24.25 7.36
CA GLU A 313 16.62 25.25 6.28
C GLU A 313 15.72 24.85 5.10
N MET A 314 15.72 23.57 4.71
CA MET A 314 14.85 23.02 3.67
C MET A 314 13.36 23.09 4.08
N ILE A 315 13.02 22.68 5.29
CA ILE A 315 11.64 22.73 5.83
C ILE A 315 11.13 24.16 5.86
N GLU A 316 11.93 25.11 6.38
CA GLU A 316 11.57 26.53 6.49
C GLU A 316 11.35 27.17 5.10
N ARG A 317 12.24 26.89 4.15
CA ARG A 317 12.18 27.44 2.79
C ARG A 317 10.92 27.00 2.02
N ASN A 318 10.46 25.75 2.26
CA ASN A 318 9.30 25.19 1.57
C ASN A 318 7.98 25.27 2.38
N GLY A 319 8.01 25.76 3.61
CA GLY A 319 6.83 25.84 4.47
C GLY A 319 6.31 24.46 4.95
N TRP A 320 7.20 23.50 5.18
CA TRP A 320 6.86 22.11 5.50
C TRP A 320 6.81 21.79 6.99
N GLN A 321 6.74 22.78 7.87
CA GLN A 321 6.77 22.55 9.33
C GLN A 321 5.74 21.52 9.81
N ASP A 322 4.53 21.57 9.24
CA ASP A 322 3.42 20.65 9.57
C ASP A 322 3.33 19.43 8.64
N LYS A 323 4.20 19.33 7.63
CA LYS A 323 4.16 18.26 6.62
C LYS A 323 5.32 17.28 6.72
N TYR A 324 6.47 17.74 7.22
CA TYR A 324 7.69 16.95 7.22
C TYR A 324 7.72 15.97 8.40
N ILE A 325 8.09 14.73 8.10
CA ILE A 325 8.30 13.64 9.06
C ILE A 325 9.70 13.07 8.85
N GLN A 326 10.44 12.86 9.93
CA GLN A 326 11.77 12.29 9.87
C GLN A 326 11.77 10.86 10.36
N PRO A 327 12.05 9.87 9.51
CA PRO A 327 12.44 8.56 9.97
C PRO A 327 13.89 8.60 10.41
N LEU A 328 14.17 8.14 11.62
CA LEU A 328 15.51 8.15 12.17
C LEU A 328 16.21 6.81 12.05
N PHE A 329 15.46 5.73 12.30
CA PHE A 329 16.01 4.39 12.44
C PHE A 329 14.99 3.33 12.02
N ASP A 330 15.45 2.27 11.37
CA ASP A 330 14.62 1.16 10.92
C ASP A 330 14.75 -0.04 11.86
N GLU A 331 13.62 -0.45 12.47
CA GLU A 331 13.46 -1.65 13.30
C GLU A 331 14.47 -1.76 14.47
N PRO A 332 14.47 -0.85 15.46
CA PRO A 332 15.27 -1.05 16.67
C PRO A 332 14.92 -2.39 17.36
N GLN A 333 15.96 -3.10 17.80
CA GLN A 333 15.89 -4.39 18.47
C GLN A 333 16.30 -4.28 19.93
N PHE A 334 15.95 -5.25 20.78
CA PHE A 334 16.36 -5.22 22.19
C PHE A 334 17.86 -4.98 22.39
N PRO A 335 18.80 -5.60 21.65
CA PRO A 335 20.23 -5.34 21.84
C PRO A 335 20.66 -3.89 21.57
N ASN A 336 19.99 -3.17 20.63
CA ASN A 336 20.35 -1.80 20.26
C ASN A 336 19.36 -0.73 20.77
N ALA A 337 18.32 -1.11 21.51
CA ALA A 337 17.28 -0.20 21.99
C ALA A 337 17.84 0.95 22.85
N GLU A 338 18.86 0.68 23.68
CA GLU A 338 19.51 1.73 24.51
C GLU A 338 20.26 2.72 23.63
N ASN A 339 21.07 2.25 22.67
CA ASN A 339 21.79 3.12 21.74
C ASN A 339 20.81 3.92 20.84
N TYR A 340 19.71 3.31 20.43
CA TYR A 340 18.65 4.03 19.73
C TYR A 340 18.06 5.16 20.57
N ARG A 341 17.77 4.93 21.87
CA ARG A 341 17.28 5.99 22.79
C ARG A 341 18.29 7.13 22.95
N ILE A 342 19.58 6.82 23.10
CA ILE A 342 20.66 7.82 23.17
C ILE A 342 20.69 8.63 21.87
N PHE A 343 20.68 7.95 20.73
CA PHE A 343 20.71 8.57 19.41
C PHE A 343 19.52 9.52 19.18
N VAL A 344 18.30 9.08 19.48
CA VAL A 344 17.10 9.93 19.39
C VAL A 344 17.22 11.13 20.34
N GLY A 345 17.74 10.94 21.56
CA GLY A 345 18.01 12.02 22.51
C GLY A 345 18.97 13.06 21.96
N MET A 346 20.01 12.62 21.23
CA MET A 346 20.94 13.54 20.53
C MET A 346 20.22 14.34 19.45
N VAL A 347 19.40 13.70 18.63
CA VAL A 347 18.60 14.38 17.60
C VAL A 347 17.62 15.39 18.22
N ARG A 348 16.92 15.00 19.29
CA ARG A 348 15.99 15.88 20.03
C ARG A 348 16.69 17.10 20.62
N SER A 349 17.93 16.98 21.05
CA SER A 349 18.71 18.12 21.56
C SER A 349 19.10 19.12 20.44
N ILE A 350 19.11 18.69 19.18
CA ILE A 350 19.42 19.52 18.02
C ILE A 350 18.16 20.13 17.43
N TYR A 351 17.09 19.34 17.30
CA TYR A 351 15.83 19.73 16.68
C TYR A 351 14.63 19.14 17.48
N PRO A 352 14.23 19.81 18.59
CA PRO A 352 13.19 19.30 19.49
C PRO A 352 11.83 19.11 18.85
N GLU A 353 11.44 19.98 17.89
CA GLU A 353 10.12 20.00 17.27
C GLU A 353 9.98 18.99 16.11
N LEU A 354 11.06 18.28 15.76
CA LEU A 354 11.07 17.33 14.64
C LEU A 354 10.09 16.18 14.91
N LEU A 355 9.12 15.98 14.02
CA LEU A 355 8.20 14.85 14.10
C LEU A 355 8.92 13.58 13.62
N VAL A 356 9.00 12.57 14.48
CA VAL A 356 9.70 11.30 14.22
C VAL A 356 8.72 10.15 14.11
N HIS A 357 8.84 9.35 13.05
CA HIS A 357 8.06 8.15 12.81
C HIS A 357 8.97 7.00 12.38
N ASP A 358 9.15 6.00 13.23
CA ASP A 358 10.05 4.87 13.00
C ASP A 358 9.34 3.51 13.09
N PRO A 359 9.65 2.54 12.21
CA PRO A 359 9.29 1.14 12.39
C PRO A 359 9.95 0.57 13.64
N VAL A 360 9.20 -0.16 14.48
CA VAL A 360 9.70 -0.67 15.76
C VAL A 360 9.37 -2.14 15.98
N GLU A 361 10.32 -2.88 16.53
CA GLU A 361 10.19 -4.29 16.93
C GLU A 361 10.37 -4.52 18.44
N VAL A 362 10.31 -3.46 19.24
CA VAL A 362 10.45 -3.51 20.70
C VAL A 362 9.45 -2.56 21.35
N ASP A 363 9.14 -2.82 22.61
CA ASP A 363 8.22 -2.02 23.42
C ASP A 363 8.92 -1.19 24.52
N ASN A 364 10.25 -1.32 24.69
CA ASN A 364 11.03 -0.70 25.75
C ASN A 364 11.75 0.60 25.34
N ILE A 365 11.14 1.38 24.44
CA ILE A 365 11.70 2.60 23.87
C ILE A 365 10.84 3.86 24.10
N PRO A 366 10.20 4.05 25.27
CA PRO A 366 9.38 5.23 25.49
C PRO A 366 10.22 6.52 25.40
N GLY A 367 9.60 7.60 24.91
CA GLY A 367 10.23 8.90 24.74
C GLY A 367 11.16 9.01 23.52
N THR A 368 11.10 8.06 22.58
CA THR A 368 11.85 8.08 21.30
C THR A 368 11.03 8.71 20.17
N ALA A 369 10.56 7.92 19.19
CA ALA A 369 9.73 8.43 18.11
C ALA A 369 8.36 8.91 18.62
N ASP A 370 7.81 9.95 17.97
CA ASP A 370 6.46 10.45 18.26
C ASP A 370 5.38 9.48 17.81
N ILE A 371 5.65 8.79 16.71
CA ILE A 371 4.77 7.77 16.16
C ILE A 371 5.57 6.47 16.01
N TRP A 372 5.11 5.41 16.66
CA TRP A 372 5.68 4.09 16.49
C TRP A 372 4.97 3.32 15.40
N CYS A 373 5.69 2.88 14.38
CA CYS A 373 5.16 1.95 13.38
C CYS A 373 5.44 0.51 13.83
N VAL A 374 4.47 -0.11 14.49
CA VAL A 374 4.68 -1.40 15.17
C VAL A 374 4.44 -2.55 14.20
N LYS A 375 5.35 -3.51 14.17
CA LYS A 375 5.18 -4.75 13.39
C LYS A 375 4.02 -5.58 13.94
N ASN A 376 3.19 -6.15 13.05
CA ASN A 376 2.01 -6.95 13.43
C ASN A 376 2.29 -8.02 14.49
N ALA A 377 3.28 -8.90 14.28
CA ALA A 377 3.63 -9.95 15.22
C ALA A 377 4.23 -9.43 16.54
N ILE A 378 4.91 -8.30 16.50
CA ILE A 378 5.49 -7.67 17.70
C ILE A 378 4.38 -7.04 18.54
N TYR A 379 3.38 -6.42 17.87
CA TYR A 379 2.21 -5.89 18.57
C TYR A 379 1.46 -6.99 19.34
N GLU A 380 1.15 -8.11 18.69
CA GLU A 380 0.46 -9.22 19.36
C GLU A 380 1.29 -9.80 20.52
N LYS A 381 2.62 -9.89 20.34
CA LYS A 381 3.54 -10.41 21.38
C LYS A 381 3.58 -9.54 22.62
N TYR A 382 3.55 -8.20 22.48
CA TYR A 382 3.68 -7.24 23.57
C TYR A 382 2.44 -6.34 23.70
N LYS A 383 1.27 -6.88 23.37
CA LYS A 383 0.00 -6.17 23.23
C LYS A 383 -0.36 -5.31 24.43
N GLU A 384 -0.26 -5.87 25.64
CA GLU A 384 -0.58 -5.15 26.88
C GLU A 384 0.33 -3.92 27.09
N SER A 385 1.63 -4.07 26.78
CA SER A 385 2.59 -2.98 26.86
C SER A 385 2.29 -1.87 25.86
N PHE A 386 2.03 -2.21 24.60
CA PHE A 386 1.68 -1.22 23.57
C PHE A 386 0.35 -0.51 23.88
N GLN A 387 -0.66 -1.25 24.34
CA GLN A 387 -1.96 -0.66 24.73
C GLN A 387 -1.82 0.29 25.93
N ALA A 388 -0.95 -0.03 26.90
CA ALA A 388 -0.66 0.86 28.02
C ALA A 388 -0.03 2.16 27.51
N GLN A 389 0.95 2.06 26.62
CA GLN A 389 1.61 3.23 26.02
C GLN A 389 0.67 4.08 25.14
N GLN A 390 -0.25 3.45 24.39
CA GLN A 390 -1.29 4.20 23.67
C GLN A 390 -2.20 4.99 24.62
N LYS A 391 -2.56 4.41 25.77
CA LYS A 391 -3.35 5.10 26.80
C LYS A 391 -2.60 6.30 27.39
N ASP A 392 -1.27 6.21 27.45
CA ASP A 392 -0.38 7.30 27.91
C ASP A 392 -0.08 8.32 26.78
N GLY A 393 -0.71 8.17 25.60
CA GLY A 393 -0.63 9.13 24.50
C GLY A 393 0.38 8.78 23.41
N GLN A 394 1.03 7.61 23.44
CA GLN A 394 1.89 7.18 22.34
C GLN A 394 1.08 6.92 21.07
N ARG A 395 1.37 7.66 20.02
CA ARG A 395 0.78 7.47 18.70
C ARG A 395 1.37 6.25 18.03
N MET A 396 0.53 5.48 17.33
CA MET A 396 0.98 4.27 16.66
C MET A 396 0.35 4.10 15.27
N THR A 397 1.16 3.60 14.35
CA THR A 397 0.76 2.94 13.10
C THR A 397 1.25 1.50 13.14
N TRP A 398 0.94 0.71 12.13
CA TRP A 398 1.44 -0.64 12.05
C TRP A 398 1.99 -0.97 10.65
N TYR A 399 2.82 -2.02 10.57
CA TYR A 399 3.32 -2.52 9.30
C TYR A 399 3.35 -4.04 9.24
N ALA A 400 3.37 -4.54 8.00
CA ALA A 400 3.68 -5.92 7.67
C ALA A 400 4.92 -5.96 6.76
N CYS A 401 5.68 -7.05 6.87
CA CYS A 401 6.84 -7.28 6.02
C CYS A 401 6.99 -8.77 5.67
N GLY A 402 8.20 -9.24 5.32
CA GLY A 402 8.46 -10.61 4.90
C GLY A 402 8.20 -11.69 5.93
N ALA A 403 8.19 -11.35 7.23
CA ALA A 403 7.95 -12.28 8.33
C ALA A 403 7.24 -11.58 9.49
N PRO A 404 6.20 -12.19 10.10
CA PRO A 404 5.59 -13.47 9.67
C PRO A 404 4.81 -13.33 8.36
N ALA A 405 4.61 -14.45 7.69
CA ALA A 405 3.79 -14.59 6.49
C ALA A 405 2.86 -15.80 6.64
N GLY A 406 2.14 -16.17 5.60
CA GLY A 406 1.24 -17.31 5.63
C GLY A 406 -0.12 -16.94 6.21
N TYR A 407 -0.33 -17.09 7.51
CA TYR A 407 -1.61 -16.84 8.17
C TYR A 407 -1.74 -15.40 8.73
N THR A 408 -0.65 -14.71 8.96
CA THR A 408 -0.69 -13.36 9.53
C THR A 408 -1.07 -12.33 8.48
N MET A 409 -1.95 -11.39 8.87
CA MET A 409 -2.45 -10.32 8.00
C MET A 409 -1.31 -9.60 7.27
N ASN A 410 -1.37 -9.67 5.95
CA ASN A 410 -0.42 -9.07 5.02
C ASN A 410 -1.11 -8.95 3.65
N ARG A 411 -0.46 -8.38 2.65
CA ARG A 411 -0.98 -8.24 1.29
C ARG A 411 -0.32 -9.19 0.29
N THR A 412 -0.05 -10.44 0.71
CA THR A 412 0.49 -11.48 -0.17
C THR A 412 -0.59 -12.03 -1.11
N ILE A 413 -0.18 -12.50 -2.29
CA ILE A 413 -1.11 -12.91 -3.36
C ILE A 413 -1.81 -14.23 -3.03
N ASP A 414 -1.21 -15.08 -2.24
CA ASP A 414 -1.78 -16.38 -1.88
C ASP A 414 -2.79 -16.34 -0.72
N LEU A 415 -2.88 -15.23 0.01
CA LEU A 415 -3.97 -14.98 0.97
C LEU A 415 -5.27 -14.60 0.26
N PRO A 416 -6.45 -14.74 0.91
CA PRO A 416 -7.69 -14.16 0.40
C PRO A 416 -7.51 -12.68 0.09
N LEU A 417 -8.02 -12.21 -1.04
CA LEU A 417 -7.81 -10.84 -1.52
C LEU A 417 -8.27 -9.79 -0.52
N ILE A 418 -9.36 -10.08 0.22
CA ILE A 418 -9.88 -9.19 1.27
C ILE A 418 -8.89 -8.88 2.38
N VAL A 419 -7.87 -9.72 2.60
CA VAL A 419 -6.86 -9.46 3.65
C VAL A 419 -6.11 -8.16 3.39
N SER A 420 -5.81 -7.84 2.13
CA SER A 420 -5.23 -6.55 1.74
C SER A 420 -6.11 -5.36 2.12
N ARG A 421 -7.44 -5.54 2.15
CA ARG A 421 -8.43 -4.55 2.57
C ARG A 421 -8.54 -4.47 4.08
N LEU A 422 -8.51 -5.60 4.77
CA LEU A 422 -8.56 -5.71 6.23
C LEU A 422 -7.36 -5.05 6.92
N CYS A 423 -6.24 -4.83 6.21
CA CYS A 423 -5.11 -4.06 6.72
C CYS A 423 -5.50 -2.64 7.21
N PHE A 424 -6.61 -2.10 6.75
CA PHE A 424 -7.12 -0.80 7.18
C PHE A 424 -8.21 -0.92 8.26
N TRP A 425 -9.00 -1.99 8.24
CA TRP A 425 -10.00 -2.27 9.28
C TRP A 425 -9.36 -2.54 10.64
N ILE A 426 -8.23 -3.25 10.67
CA ILE A 426 -7.47 -3.52 11.90
C ILE A 426 -6.95 -2.24 12.57
N CYS A 427 -6.80 -1.13 11.83
CA CYS A 427 -6.45 0.16 12.40
C CYS A 427 -7.51 0.62 13.40
N HIS A 428 -8.81 0.43 13.12
CA HIS A 428 -9.87 0.72 14.09
C HIS A 428 -9.83 -0.21 15.30
N ARG A 429 -9.54 -1.51 15.08
CA ARG A 429 -9.47 -2.50 16.16
C ARG A 429 -8.44 -2.16 17.21
N TYR A 430 -7.27 -1.67 16.78
CA TYR A 430 -6.12 -1.42 17.64
C TYR A 430 -5.80 0.06 17.83
N ASN A 431 -6.68 0.93 17.37
CA ASN A 431 -6.49 2.38 17.42
C ASN A 431 -5.16 2.83 16.79
N PHE A 432 -4.81 2.25 15.64
CA PHE A 432 -3.68 2.70 14.84
C PHE A 432 -4.09 3.85 13.92
N GLU A 433 -3.18 4.80 13.74
CA GLU A 433 -3.40 5.94 12.84
C GLU A 433 -3.16 5.58 11.36
N GLY A 434 -2.66 4.38 11.05
CA GLY A 434 -2.42 3.98 9.67
C GLY A 434 -1.62 2.71 9.47
N PHE A 435 -1.30 2.46 8.21
CA PHE A 435 -0.62 1.27 7.71
C PHE A 435 0.57 1.65 6.83
N LEU A 436 1.71 1.01 7.10
CA LEU A 436 2.92 1.11 6.29
C LEU A 436 3.27 -0.24 5.66
N HIS A 437 3.74 -0.21 4.41
CA HIS A 437 4.36 -1.38 3.80
C HIS A 437 5.61 -0.99 3.00
N TRP A 438 6.68 -1.77 3.17
CA TRP A 438 7.98 -1.51 2.55
C TRP A 438 8.01 -1.85 1.04
N GLY A 439 7.25 -2.87 0.62
CA GLY A 439 7.27 -3.39 -0.75
C GLY A 439 6.22 -2.72 -1.62
N TYR A 440 6.60 -1.71 -2.39
CA TYR A 440 5.71 -1.06 -3.34
C TYR A 440 5.95 -1.51 -4.78
N HIS A 441 7.20 -1.47 -5.25
CA HIS A 441 7.54 -1.69 -6.66
C HIS A 441 8.82 -2.51 -6.88
N VAL A 442 9.26 -3.25 -5.86
CA VAL A 442 10.46 -4.10 -5.97
C VAL A 442 10.11 -5.37 -6.73
N PRO A 443 10.74 -5.67 -7.88
CA PRO A 443 10.44 -6.87 -8.65
C PRO A 443 10.65 -8.14 -7.80
N TYR A 444 9.70 -9.07 -7.89
CA TYR A 444 9.76 -10.33 -7.14
C TYR A 444 11.02 -11.13 -7.45
N GLU A 445 11.44 -11.12 -8.70
CA GLU A 445 12.64 -11.83 -9.19
C GLU A 445 13.93 -11.36 -8.52
N SER A 446 13.96 -10.11 -8.03
CA SER A 446 15.10 -9.57 -7.29
C SER A 446 15.13 -10.01 -5.82
N MET A 447 14.02 -10.51 -5.29
CA MET A 447 13.86 -10.97 -3.90
C MET A 447 12.99 -12.23 -3.79
N PRO A 448 13.34 -13.34 -4.46
CA PRO A 448 12.50 -14.54 -4.54
C PRO A 448 12.33 -15.28 -3.20
N MET A 449 13.03 -14.83 -2.17
CA MET A 449 12.92 -15.35 -0.80
C MET A 449 11.72 -14.80 -0.03
N HIS A 450 11.06 -13.77 -0.55
CA HIS A 450 9.87 -13.20 0.09
C HIS A 450 8.61 -13.94 -0.34
N ALA A 451 7.56 -13.84 0.46
CA ALA A 451 6.23 -14.32 0.11
C ALA A 451 5.73 -13.62 -1.17
N PRO A 452 4.93 -14.30 -2.02
CA PRO A 452 4.47 -13.74 -3.29
C PRO A 452 3.66 -12.46 -3.06
N GLY A 453 4.03 -11.39 -3.76
CA GLY A 453 3.39 -10.08 -3.63
C GLY A 453 3.82 -9.24 -2.42
N ASN A 454 4.69 -9.75 -1.53
CA ASN A 454 5.21 -8.96 -0.41
C ASN A 454 6.12 -7.82 -0.88
N THR A 455 6.82 -8.00 -1.99
CA THR A 455 7.82 -7.03 -2.50
C THR A 455 7.19 -5.91 -3.33
N HIS A 456 5.96 -6.10 -3.82
CA HIS A 456 5.33 -5.17 -4.76
C HIS A 456 3.81 -5.19 -4.69
N ILE A 457 3.21 -4.09 -5.12
CA ILE A 457 1.77 -3.92 -5.34
C ILE A 457 1.49 -3.28 -6.71
N VAL A 458 2.54 -2.88 -7.40
CA VAL A 458 2.52 -2.42 -8.79
C VAL A 458 3.59 -3.15 -9.60
N TYR A 459 3.38 -3.23 -10.90
CA TYR A 459 4.26 -3.93 -11.83
C TYR A 459 4.90 -2.96 -12.81
N TYR A 460 6.22 -3.04 -12.98
CA TYR A 460 6.90 -2.25 -13.99
C TYR A 460 6.79 -2.94 -15.36
N VAL A 461 6.14 -2.29 -16.32
CA VAL A 461 5.87 -2.83 -17.64
C VAL A 461 6.13 -1.78 -18.70
N ASN A 462 7.09 -2.03 -19.60
CA ASN A 462 7.38 -1.19 -20.77
C ASN A 462 7.55 0.31 -20.45
N GLY A 463 8.29 0.66 -19.41
CA GLY A 463 8.58 2.05 -19.05
C GLY A 463 7.46 2.74 -18.25
N ASP A 464 6.55 1.96 -17.68
CA ASP A 464 5.45 2.46 -16.86
C ASP A 464 5.17 1.53 -15.67
N TYR A 465 4.39 2.00 -14.68
CA TYR A 465 3.88 1.17 -13.61
C TYR A 465 2.40 0.86 -13.85
N TRP A 466 2.06 -0.41 -13.79
CA TRP A 466 0.67 -0.88 -13.83
C TRP A 466 0.23 -1.33 -12.45
N ASP A 467 -1.02 -1.01 -12.12
CA ASP A 467 -1.61 -1.43 -10.86
C ASP A 467 -1.81 -2.94 -10.77
N SER A 468 -2.00 -3.41 -9.56
CA SER A 468 -2.54 -4.75 -9.30
C SER A 468 -3.97 -4.67 -8.79
N ILE A 469 -4.68 -5.80 -8.81
CA ILE A 469 -5.95 -5.93 -8.10
C ILE A 469 -5.77 -5.55 -6.62
N ARG A 470 -4.66 -5.95 -5.98
CA ARG A 470 -4.34 -5.58 -4.59
C ARG A 470 -4.18 -4.07 -4.39
N ALA A 471 -3.67 -3.33 -5.39
CA ALA A 471 -3.59 -1.86 -5.33
C ALA A 471 -4.99 -1.22 -5.27
N HIS A 472 -5.93 -1.70 -6.10
CA HIS A 472 -7.32 -1.26 -6.04
C HIS A 472 -7.98 -1.64 -4.71
N ILE A 473 -7.68 -2.82 -4.18
CA ILE A 473 -8.20 -3.28 -2.89
C ILE A 473 -7.59 -2.51 -1.71
N GLN A 474 -6.33 -2.10 -1.79
CA GLN A 474 -5.72 -1.19 -0.82
C GLN A 474 -6.50 0.15 -0.78
N ARG A 475 -6.79 0.74 -1.94
CA ARG A 475 -7.61 1.95 -2.03
C ARG A 475 -8.98 1.74 -1.38
N ALA A 476 -9.67 0.65 -1.72
CA ALA A 476 -10.97 0.33 -1.17
C ALA A 476 -10.92 0.17 0.37
N GLY A 477 -9.86 -0.44 0.90
CA GLY A 477 -9.63 -0.55 2.34
C GLY A 477 -9.44 0.80 3.03
N ALA A 478 -8.70 1.73 2.40
CA ALA A 478 -8.57 3.08 2.91
C ALA A 478 -9.91 3.85 2.88
N GLU A 479 -10.75 3.62 1.86
CA GLU A 479 -12.10 4.19 1.79
C GLU A 479 -13.03 3.60 2.87
N ASP A 480 -12.95 2.30 3.15
CA ASP A 480 -13.69 1.67 4.25
C ASP A 480 -13.29 2.28 5.61
N TRP A 481 -12.01 2.56 5.79
CA TRP A 481 -11.53 3.21 7.02
C TRP A 481 -12.18 4.58 7.23
N GLU A 482 -12.35 5.37 6.17
CA GLU A 482 -13.05 6.66 6.26
C GLU A 482 -14.51 6.48 6.68
N LEU A 483 -15.23 5.52 6.08
CA LEU A 483 -16.62 5.22 6.43
C LEU A 483 -16.73 4.76 7.89
N LEU A 484 -15.86 3.85 8.32
CA LEU A 484 -15.82 3.38 9.71
C LEU A 484 -15.48 4.51 10.69
N SER A 485 -14.64 5.47 10.27
CA SER A 485 -14.32 6.66 11.06
C SER A 485 -15.54 7.55 11.25
N ILE A 486 -16.34 7.77 10.20
CA ILE A 486 -17.60 8.51 10.28
C ILE A 486 -18.57 7.80 11.22
N ILE A 487 -18.75 6.48 11.09
CA ILE A 487 -19.60 5.72 12.01
C ILE A 487 -19.09 5.87 13.44
N LYS A 488 -17.77 5.72 13.66
CA LYS A 488 -17.16 5.78 14.99
C LYS A 488 -17.31 7.14 15.67
N GLU A 489 -17.32 8.24 14.92
CA GLU A 489 -17.56 9.58 15.45
C GLU A 489 -19.01 9.74 15.97
N HIS A 490 -19.99 9.01 15.42
CA HIS A 490 -21.41 9.10 15.78
C HIS A 490 -21.88 7.94 16.68
N ASP A 491 -21.45 6.72 16.38
CA ASP A 491 -21.77 5.49 17.12
C ASP A 491 -20.54 4.57 17.22
N PRO A 492 -19.67 4.78 18.23
CA PRO A 492 -18.47 3.97 18.44
C PRO A 492 -18.77 2.48 18.62
N VAL A 493 -19.93 2.15 19.24
CA VAL A 493 -20.30 0.75 19.52
C VAL A 493 -20.61 0.01 18.23
N THR A 494 -21.36 0.62 17.33
CA THR A 494 -21.65 0.05 16.02
C THR A 494 -20.38 -0.09 15.19
N ALA A 495 -19.49 0.90 15.17
CA ALA A 495 -18.21 0.80 14.48
C ALA A 495 -17.34 -0.37 14.99
N ASP A 496 -17.19 -0.47 16.33
CA ASP A 496 -16.38 -1.54 16.94
C ASP A 496 -16.98 -2.94 16.65
N ASN A 497 -18.31 -3.09 16.67
CA ASN A 497 -18.98 -4.35 16.33
C ASN A 497 -18.77 -4.75 14.86
N LEU A 498 -18.82 -3.80 13.93
CA LEU A 498 -18.55 -4.04 12.50
C LEU A 498 -17.12 -4.49 12.28
N VAL A 499 -16.18 -3.80 12.90
CA VAL A 499 -14.76 -4.15 12.83
C VAL A 499 -14.49 -5.53 13.42
N GLU A 500 -15.10 -5.88 14.57
CA GLU A 500 -14.90 -7.19 15.20
C GLU A 500 -15.42 -8.35 14.36
N LYS A 501 -16.51 -8.17 13.60
CA LYS A 501 -16.98 -9.17 12.63
C LYS A 501 -15.94 -9.43 11.54
N ALA A 502 -15.18 -8.41 11.11
CA ALA A 502 -14.21 -8.51 10.03
C ALA A 502 -12.80 -8.93 10.51
N CYS A 503 -12.32 -8.36 11.60
CA CYS A 503 -10.98 -8.64 12.12
C CYS A 503 -10.91 -8.52 13.64
N ARG A 504 -10.46 -9.59 14.29
CA ARG A 504 -10.30 -9.71 15.74
C ARG A 504 -8.85 -9.53 16.17
N THR A 505 -7.93 -10.12 15.40
CA THR A 505 -6.48 -9.97 15.55
C THR A 505 -5.79 -9.98 14.18
N PHE A 506 -4.47 -9.86 14.15
CA PHE A 506 -3.71 -10.01 12.90
C PHE A 506 -3.72 -11.44 12.33
N ASP A 507 -4.09 -12.44 13.12
CA ASP A 507 -4.13 -13.86 12.74
C ASP A 507 -5.55 -14.42 12.74
N ASP A 508 -6.52 -13.68 13.28
CA ASP A 508 -7.94 -14.06 13.34
C ASP A 508 -8.80 -12.98 12.67
N TYR A 509 -9.20 -13.24 11.44
CA TYR A 509 -9.95 -12.33 10.57
C TYR A 509 -10.88 -13.12 9.63
N GLU A 510 -11.86 -12.42 9.04
CA GLU A 510 -12.77 -12.98 8.04
C GLU A 510 -11.99 -13.36 6.77
N ARG A 511 -12.31 -14.51 6.19
CA ARG A 511 -11.70 -15.04 4.97
C ARG A 511 -12.70 -15.32 3.86
N ASP A 512 -13.99 -15.38 4.21
CA ASP A 512 -15.07 -15.54 3.23
C ASP A 512 -15.42 -14.16 2.63
N TRP A 513 -15.10 -13.98 1.37
CA TRP A 513 -15.39 -12.74 0.65
C TRP A 513 -16.89 -12.41 0.61
N LYS A 514 -17.81 -13.42 0.66
CA LYS A 514 -19.26 -13.18 0.67
C LYS A 514 -19.72 -12.54 1.96
N VAL A 515 -19.19 -13.02 3.08
CA VAL A 515 -19.44 -12.42 4.39
C VAL A 515 -18.89 -11.00 4.42
N PHE A 516 -17.69 -10.81 3.89
CA PHE A 516 -17.08 -9.47 3.82
C PHE A 516 -17.86 -8.51 2.92
N ASP A 517 -18.36 -8.94 1.76
CA ASP A 517 -19.21 -8.09 0.90
C ASP A 517 -20.52 -7.66 1.58
N CYS A 518 -21.07 -8.50 2.46
CA CYS A 518 -22.20 -8.10 3.30
C CYS A 518 -21.80 -7.02 4.31
N LEU A 519 -20.65 -7.15 4.97
CA LEU A 519 -20.13 -6.14 5.90
C LEU A 519 -19.83 -4.81 5.19
N LYS A 520 -19.24 -4.87 3.99
CA LYS A 520 -19.01 -3.68 3.16
C LYS A 520 -20.31 -2.91 2.88
N ARG A 521 -21.38 -3.62 2.53
CA ARG A 521 -22.68 -3.00 2.33
C ARG A 521 -23.23 -2.45 3.63
N GLU A 522 -23.10 -3.18 4.74
CA GLU A 522 -23.54 -2.74 6.08
C GLU A 522 -22.86 -1.41 6.50
N ILE A 523 -21.56 -1.23 6.25
CA ILE A 523 -20.89 0.05 6.56
C ILE A 523 -21.40 1.21 5.70
N LEU A 524 -21.71 0.98 4.42
CA LEU A 524 -22.27 2.01 3.54
C LEU A 524 -23.68 2.44 4.01
N GLU A 525 -24.55 1.45 4.28
CA GLU A 525 -25.92 1.69 4.77
C GLU A 525 -25.92 2.37 6.15
N GLU A 526 -24.98 2.00 7.02
CA GLU A 526 -24.84 2.62 8.34
C GLU A 526 -24.36 4.06 8.20
N THR A 527 -23.35 4.30 7.36
CA THR A 527 -22.81 5.64 7.15
C THR A 527 -23.84 6.58 6.52
N ASP A 528 -24.71 6.08 5.63
CA ASP A 528 -25.77 6.87 4.99
C ASP A 528 -26.71 7.58 5.99
N LYS A 529 -26.82 7.05 7.23
CA LYS A 529 -27.66 7.65 8.29
C LYS A 529 -27.17 9.02 8.76
N TYR A 530 -25.91 9.34 8.50
CA TYR A 530 -25.24 10.57 8.92
C TYR A 530 -25.16 11.62 7.79
N PHE A 531 -25.76 11.31 6.63
CA PHE A 531 -25.83 12.21 5.48
C PHE A 531 -27.29 12.45 5.04
N ASP A 532 -27.60 13.70 4.65
CA ASP A 532 -28.92 14.12 4.17
C ASP A 532 -29.25 13.61 2.75
#